data_dc281cf3a484a364b41de76b053caeeb
#
_entry.id   dc281cf3a484a364b41de76b053caeeb
#
_cell.length_a   1.000
_cell.length_b   1.000
_cell.length_c   1.000
_cell.angle_alpha   90.00
_cell.angle_beta   90.00
_cell.angle_gamma   90.00
#
_symmetry.space_group_name_H-M   'P 1'
#
loop_
_entity.id
_entity.type
_entity.pdbx_description
1 polymer ?
#
loop_
_entity_poly.entity_id
_entity_poly.type
_entity_poly.pdbx_seq_one_letter_code
_entity_poly.pdbx_strand_id
1 'polypeptide(L)'
;MKRVVWSTHALAELVKREVARAEAEQTLAAPDRIVPGHPPRMIYQRRYDDALLGEPLLLRLVVEETAVALFVVTVYKTSKLRKYE
;
A
#
# COMPACT_ATOMS: atom_id res chain seq x y z
N MET A 1 -12.92 -1.72 -14.24
CA MET A 1 -11.86 -1.75 -13.22
C MET A 1 -10.66 -0.95 -13.71
N LYS A 2 -10.08 -0.11 -12.87
CA LYS A 2 -8.92 0.68 -13.26
C LYS A 2 -7.66 -0.17 -13.30
N ARG A 3 -6.79 0.12 -14.26
CA ARG A 3 -5.50 -0.55 -14.37
C ARG A 3 -4.59 -0.06 -13.24
N VAL A 4 -3.83 -0.99 -12.66
CA VAL A 4 -2.82 -0.65 -11.64
C VAL A 4 -1.47 -0.50 -12.32
N VAL A 5 -0.82 0.62 -12.08
CA VAL A 5 0.52 0.92 -12.61
C VAL A 5 1.46 1.10 -11.42
N TRP A 6 2.53 0.33 -11.39
CA TRP A 6 3.53 0.37 -10.33
C TRP A 6 4.70 1.24 -10.76
N SER A 7 5.03 2.26 -9.98
CA SER A 7 6.22 3.03 -10.25
C SER A 7 7.47 2.17 -10.02
N THR A 8 8.58 2.55 -10.65
CA THR A 8 9.87 1.89 -10.41
C THR A 8 10.23 1.94 -8.93
N HIS A 9 9.99 3.09 -8.29
CA HIS A 9 10.23 3.26 -6.86
C HIS A 9 9.37 2.30 -6.03
N ALA A 10 8.08 2.16 -6.35
CA ALA A 10 7.19 1.27 -5.61
C ALA A 10 7.65 -0.19 -5.72
N LEU A 11 8.04 -0.63 -6.92
CA LEU A 11 8.55 -1.99 -7.12
C LEU A 11 9.83 -2.23 -6.31
N ALA A 12 10.73 -1.25 -6.27
CA ALA A 12 11.95 -1.34 -5.47
C ALA A 12 11.62 -1.40 -3.97
N GLU A 13 10.63 -0.62 -3.52
CA GLU A 13 10.23 -0.62 -2.11
C GLU A 13 9.60 -1.95 -1.69
N LEU A 14 8.85 -2.61 -2.56
CA LEU A 14 8.33 -3.95 -2.27
C LEU A 14 9.46 -4.90 -1.90
N VAL A 15 10.51 -4.90 -2.68
CA VAL A 15 11.69 -5.75 -2.44
C VAL A 15 12.43 -5.33 -1.18
N LYS A 16 12.73 -4.04 -1.07
CA LYS A 16 13.50 -3.48 0.04
C LYS A 16 12.81 -3.71 1.39
N ARG A 17 11.50 -3.58 1.43
CA ARG A 17 10.72 -3.72 2.66
C ARG A 17 10.18 -5.13 2.86
N GLU A 18 10.52 -6.04 1.97
CA GLU A 18 10.11 -7.43 2.05
C GLU A 18 8.58 -7.57 2.14
N VAL A 19 7.90 -6.85 1.24
CA VAL A 19 6.44 -6.93 1.09
C VAL A 19 6.13 -7.76 -0.14
N ALA A 20 5.36 -8.83 0.03
CA ALA A 20 4.92 -9.64 -1.10
C ALA A 20 4.00 -8.82 -1.99
N ARG A 21 4.19 -8.91 -3.30
CA ARG A 21 3.35 -8.19 -4.26
C ARG A 21 1.88 -8.55 -4.09
N ALA A 22 1.59 -9.83 -3.79
CA ALA A 22 0.22 -10.27 -3.55
C ALA A 22 -0.45 -9.53 -2.39
N GLU A 23 0.30 -9.23 -1.32
CA GLU A 23 -0.22 -8.45 -0.20
C GLU A 23 -0.52 -7.01 -0.61
N ALA A 24 0.36 -6.41 -1.41
CA ALA A 24 0.13 -5.06 -1.92
C ALA A 24 -1.07 -5.02 -2.86
N GLU A 25 -1.20 -6.01 -3.73
CA GLU A 25 -2.35 -6.10 -4.64
C GLU A 25 -3.65 -6.28 -3.87
N GLN A 26 -3.64 -7.10 -2.81
CA GLN A 26 -4.80 -7.29 -1.94
C GLN A 26 -5.19 -5.99 -1.25
N THR A 27 -4.21 -5.19 -0.83
CA THR A 27 -4.47 -3.90 -0.20
C THR A 27 -5.15 -2.93 -1.16
N LEU A 28 -4.79 -2.96 -2.43
CA LEU A 28 -5.46 -2.14 -3.45
C LEU A 28 -6.87 -2.62 -3.71
N ALA A 29 -7.07 -3.94 -3.76
CA ALA A 29 -8.36 -4.54 -4.08
C ALA A 29 -9.37 -4.43 -2.94
N ALA A 30 -8.89 -4.58 -1.70
CA ALA A 30 -9.76 -4.60 -0.52
C ALA A 30 -9.09 -3.90 0.67
N PRO A 31 -8.89 -2.58 0.58
CA PRO A 31 -8.29 -1.84 1.69
C PRO A 31 -9.24 -1.81 2.90
N ASP A 32 -8.68 -1.78 4.09
CA ASP A 32 -9.46 -1.52 5.30
C ASP A 32 -9.93 -0.07 5.32
N ARG A 33 -9.06 0.84 4.86
CA ARG A 33 -9.36 2.26 4.77
C ARG A 33 -8.60 2.90 3.61
N ILE A 34 -9.19 3.94 3.06
CA ILE A 34 -8.53 4.83 2.12
C ILE A 34 -8.56 6.20 2.76
N VAL A 35 -7.40 6.77 3.05
CA VAL A 35 -7.29 8.06 3.73
C VAL A 35 -6.57 9.08 2.86
N PRO A 36 -6.82 10.38 3.06
CA PRO A 36 -6.10 11.40 2.30
C PRO A 36 -4.61 11.37 2.62
N GLY A 37 -3.79 11.47 1.59
CA GLY A 37 -2.37 11.74 1.71
C GLY A 37 -2.11 13.19 1.35
N HIS A 38 -0.88 13.49 0.93
CA HIS A 38 -0.57 14.80 0.38
C HIS A 38 -1.25 14.93 -0.99
N PRO A 39 -2.20 15.85 -1.17
CA PRO A 39 -2.95 15.94 -2.42
C PRO A 39 -2.03 16.00 -3.66
N PRO A 40 -2.39 15.32 -4.75
CA PRO A 40 -3.64 14.60 -5.03
C PRO A 40 -3.61 13.13 -4.63
N ARG A 41 -2.72 12.71 -3.74
CA ARG A 41 -2.51 11.31 -3.41
C ARG A 41 -3.45 10.83 -2.32
N MET A 42 -3.80 9.54 -2.39
CA MET A 42 -4.57 8.84 -1.38
C MET A 42 -3.70 7.71 -0.84
N ILE A 43 -3.98 7.28 0.38
CA ILE A 43 -3.25 6.17 1.00
C ILE A 43 -4.24 5.03 1.21
N TYR A 44 -3.96 3.90 0.55
CA TYR A 44 -4.70 2.66 0.71
C TYR A 44 -4.00 1.86 1.79
N GLN A 45 -4.71 1.48 2.84
CA GLN A 45 -4.08 0.75 3.94
C GLN A 45 -4.90 -0.47 4.34
N ARG A 46 -4.19 -1.50 4.76
CA ARG A 46 -4.76 -2.76 5.23
C ARG A 46 -3.85 -3.39 6.27
N ARG A 47 -4.47 -3.88 7.34
CA ARG A 47 -3.76 -4.68 8.33
C ARG A 47 -3.51 -6.07 7.75
N TYR A 48 -2.32 -6.62 7.96
CA TYR A 48 -1.99 -7.98 7.55
C TYR A 48 -0.99 -8.59 8.51
N ASP A 49 -0.89 -9.93 8.49
CA ASP A 49 0.09 -10.63 9.30
C ASP A 49 1.36 -10.83 8.48
N ASP A 50 2.46 -10.23 8.94
CA ASP A 50 3.73 -10.31 8.25
C ASP A 50 4.36 -11.68 8.52
N ALA A 51 4.60 -12.46 7.46
CA ALA A 51 5.10 -13.82 7.57
C ALA A 51 6.53 -13.87 8.14
N LEU A 52 7.33 -12.84 7.89
CA LEU A 52 8.72 -12.81 8.37
C LEU A 52 8.81 -12.39 9.82
N LEU A 53 8.01 -11.40 10.23
CA LEU A 53 8.05 -10.86 11.58
C LEU A 53 7.10 -11.59 12.54
N GLY A 54 6.11 -12.30 12.00
CA GLY A 54 5.14 -13.03 12.81
C GLY A 54 4.22 -12.11 13.61
N GLU A 55 4.02 -10.88 13.16
CA GLU A 55 3.19 -9.90 13.87
C GLU A 55 2.29 -9.12 12.91
N PRO A 56 1.19 -8.53 13.43
CA PRO A 56 0.34 -7.70 12.59
C PRO A 56 1.02 -6.39 12.25
N LEU A 57 0.97 -6.03 10.98
CA LEU A 57 1.49 -4.77 10.46
C LEU A 57 0.42 -4.08 9.65
N LEU A 58 0.60 -2.79 9.45
CA LEU A 58 -0.23 -2.01 8.55
C LEU A 58 0.54 -1.76 7.26
N LEU A 59 -0.02 -2.21 6.15
CA LEU A 59 0.55 -1.97 4.84
C LEU A 59 -0.12 -0.73 4.26
N ARG A 60 0.69 0.22 3.79
CA ARG A 60 0.20 1.49 3.27
C ARG A 60 0.78 1.74 1.88
N LEU A 61 -0.10 1.96 0.92
CA LEU A 61 0.26 2.26 -0.46
C LEU A 61 -0.15 3.69 -0.78
N VAL A 62 0.80 4.50 -1.21
CA VAL A 62 0.51 5.87 -1.66
C VAL A 62 0.15 5.80 -3.14
N VAL A 63 -1.05 6.26 -3.47
CA VAL A 63 -1.66 6.07 -4.79
C VAL A 63 -2.13 7.39 -5.36
N GLU A 64 -1.85 7.62 -6.65
CA GLU A 64 -2.48 8.68 -7.42
C GLU A 64 -3.49 8.04 -8.35
N GLU A 65 -4.74 8.46 -8.23
CA GLU A 65 -5.82 7.95 -9.06
C GLU A 65 -6.09 8.88 -10.22
N THR A 66 -6.20 8.32 -11.42
CA THR A 66 -6.67 9.04 -12.60
C THR A 66 -7.97 8.41 -13.08
N ALA A 67 -8.54 8.93 -14.17
CA ALA A 67 -9.76 8.37 -14.74
C ALA A 67 -9.59 6.91 -15.17
N VAL A 68 -8.37 6.49 -15.53
CA VAL A 68 -8.12 5.18 -16.13
C VAL A 68 -7.19 4.28 -15.34
N ALA A 69 -6.49 4.79 -14.33
CA ALA A 69 -5.46 4.02 -13.63
C ALA A 69 -5.30 4.42 -12.17
N LEU A 70 -4.78 3.47 -11.40
CA LEU A 70 -4.25 3.70 -10.06
C LEU A 70 -2.73 3.61 -10.16
N PHE A 71 -2.04 4.72 -9.92
CA PHE A 71 -0.58 4.75 -9.93
C PHE A 71 -0.07 4.56 -8.51
N VAL A 72 0.61 3.44 -8.25
CA VAL A 72 1.23 3.19 -6.96
C VAL A 72 2.58 3.91 -6.92
N VAL A 73 2.65 4.95 -6.11
CA VAL A 73 3.82 5.83 -6.02
C VAL A 73 4.88 5.22 -5.11
N THR A 74 4.45 4.74 -3.96
CA THR A 74 5.35 4.10 -2.99
C THR A 74 4.56 3.16 -2.09
N VAL A 75 5.31 2.29 -1.38
CA VAL A 75 4.75 1.28 -0.48
C VAL A 75 5.59 1.30 0.79
N TYR A 76 4.95 1.22 1.93
CA TYR A 76 5.66 0.99 3.19
C TYR A 76 4.77 0.25 4.18
N LYS A 77 5.40 -0.32 5.21
CA LYS A 77 4.69 -1.04 6.27
C LYS A 77 5.12 -0.48 7.62
N THR A 78 4.23 -0.55 8.61
CA THR A 78 4.49 -0.03 9.94
C THR A 78 3.82 -0.89 11.01
N SER A 79 4.48 -1.03 12.16
CA SER A 79 3.90 -1.65 13.34
C SER A 79 3.10 -0.66 14.18
N LYS A 80 3.12 0.62 13.83
CA LYS A 80 2.44 1.68 14.58
C LYS A 80 0.97 1.74 14.22
N LEU A 81 0.24 0.69 14.56
CA LEU A 81 -1.15 0.54 14.16
C LEU A 81 -2.03 1.68 14.67
N ARG A 82 -1.87 2.06 15.94
CA ARG A 82 -2.72 3.09 16.56
C ARG A 82 -2.54 4.46 15.94
N LYS A 83 -1.35 4.75 15.42
CA LYS A 83 -1.07 6.05 14.82
C LYS A 83 -1.90 6.26 13.54
N TYR A 84 -2.17 5.18 12.81
CA TYR A 84 -2.78 5.25 11.48
C TYR A 84 -4.19 4.66 11.43
N GLU A 85 -4.60 4.00 12.47
CA GLU A 85 -5.97 3.49 12.62
C GLU A 85 -6.80 4.42 13.52
#